data_1e36d899ea6920f71531659a422e63a6
#
_entry.id   1e36d899ea6920f71531659a422e63a6
#
_cell.length_a   1.000
_cell.length_b   1.000
_cell.length_c   1.000
_cell.angle_alpha   90.00
_cell.angle_beta   90.00
_cell.angle_gamma   90.00
#
_symmetry.space_group_name_H-M   'P 1'
#
loop_
_entity.id
_entity.type
_entity.pdbx_description
1 polymer ?
#
loop_
_entity_poly.entity_id
_entity_poly.type
_entity_poly.pdbx_seq_one_letter_code
_entity_poly.pdbx_strand_id
1 'polypeptide(L)'
;MVTGLWNIAADQPDLTALVDPSGREITYRELSAQADRYGRGFGALGLEPGDSIVLMLPNSADLVAVYFAAYQTGLYVVMANWHLTGAEVAYLVQDSGAKAFVSHERFADAATEASASLPANARFAVGDIAGFEPLAKLGEGEQGRPDVRTAGSPMLYTSGTTGRPKGVRRPLTGADPDVVPPSAPWFFGIFGIKPHDGHVHLCGSPLYHTAVLNFVVISIQLGHTAVLMDHWSPEEMLRLIDRYAVTHSHMVPTQFHRLLALPDDVKAKYDLKSLRAMIHGAAPCPVEVKRRMLDWWGPVVIEYYAATEGGGTAITAQEWLRKPGSVGLPWPTSEIKILGEDGSELPVGERGLVYMRMGDATFEYHKDAEKTRAARVGRLFTLQDIGYLDEDGYLFLCDRKNDMIISGGVNIYPAEIEGELVCHPKVADVAVFGVPHPDWGEEIKAVVQPADGVVGDDALTEELLEFARTRLAKFKLPRTISYLAELPRDPNGKLYKRKLRSQEGSSTGA
;
A
#
# COMPACT_ATOMS: atom_id res chain seq x y z
N MET A 1 0.68 15.07 26.14
CA MET A 1 1.03 13.64 26.11
C MET A 1 2.28 13.50 25.26
N VAL A 2 3.21 12.67 25.72
CA VAL A 2 4.53 12.48 25.11
C VAL A 2 4.39 11.62 23.85
N THR A 3 4.93 12.04 22.73
CA THR A 3 4.93 11.29 21.45
C THR A 3 6.37 11.03 20.99
N GLY A 4 6.53 10.07 20.08
CA GLY A 4 7.84 9.60 19.61
C GLY A 4 8.31 8.35 20.36
N LEU A 5 8.84 7.37 19.62
CA LEU A 5 9.25 6.07 20.16
C LEU A 5 10.10 6.20 21.44
N TRP A 6 11.17 6.99 21.37
CA TRP A 6 12.15 7.12 22.46
C TRP A 6 11.63 7.91 23.65
N ASN A 7 10.79 8.91 23.40
CA ASN A 7 10.14 9.68 24.49
C ASN A 7 9.11 8.83 25.22
N ILE A 8 8.33 8.02 24.49
CA ILE A 8 7.37 7.08 25.10
C ILE A 8 8.12 5.98 25.86
N ALA A 9 9.21 5.46 25.32
CA ALA A 9 10.06 4.47 26.00
C ALA A 9 10.63 5.00 27.33
N ALA A 10 10.88 6.30 27.43
CA ALA A 10 11.33 6.93 28.68
C ALA A 10 10.18 7.15 29.68
N ASP A 11 9.00 7.53 29.20
CA ASP A 11 7.83 7.87 30.04
C ASP A 11 7.01 6.63 30.43
N GLN A 12 6.78 5.71 29.50
CA GLN A 12 5.98 4.50 29.64
C GLN A 12 6.71 3.27 29.10
N PRO A 13 7.86 2.88 29.70
CA PRO A 13 8.76 1.87 29.15
C PRO A 13 8.11 0.49 28.92
N ASP A 14 7.17 0.12 29.79
CA ASP A 14 6.55 -1.20 29.80
C ASP A 14 5.26 -1.27 28.96
N LEU A 15 4.86 -0.14 28.32
CA LEU A 15 3.76 -0.14 27.37
C LEU A 15 4.13 -1.02 26.15
N THR A 16 3.22 -1.88 25.69
CA THR A 16 3.41 -2.70 24.50
C THR A 16 3.41 -1.82 23.26
N ALA A 17 4.55 -1.77 22.55
CA ALA A 17 4.68 -1.07 21.28
C ALA A 17 4.25 -1.95 20.11
N LEU A 18 4.58 -3.24 20.18
CA LEU A 18 4.45 -4.15 19.05
C LEU A 18 4.10 -5.57 19.54
N VAL A 19 3.22 -6.25 18.80
CA VAL A 19 3.02 -7.69 18.86
C VAL A 19 3.47 -8.27 17.53
N ASP A 20 4.48 -9.13 17.55
CA ASP A 20 5.00 -9.74 16.34
C ASP A 20 4.11 -10.92 15.86
N PRO A 21 4.34 -11.45 14.65
CA PRO A 21 3.53 -12.56 14.12
C PRO A 21 3.56 -13.85 14.96
N SER A 22 4.56 -14.05 15.82
CA SER A 22 4.61 -15.18 16.76
C SER A 22 3.71 -14.98 17.97
N GLY A 23 3.18 -13.78 18.17
CA GLY A 23 2.42 -13.36 19.33
C GLY A 23 3.30 -12.87 20.50
N ARG A 24 4.60 -12.67 20.28
CA ARG A 24 5.49 -12.05 21.27
C ARG A 24 5.19 -10.57 21.35
N GLU A 25 4.95 -10.08 22.56
CA GLU A 25 4.81 -8.66 22.87
C GLU A 25 6.18 -8.03 23.09
N ILE A 26 6.39 -6.87 22.49
CA ILE A 26 7.63 -6.08 22.58
C ILE A 26 7.24 -4.71 23.14
N THR A 27 7.87 -4.34 24.25
CA THR A 27 7.63 -3.06 24.91
C THR A 27 8.30 -1.90 24.14
N TYR A 28 7.89 -0.66 24.46
CA TYR A 28 8.55 0.54 23.95
C TYR A 28 10.04 0.58 24.36
N ARG A 29 10.37 0.14 25.57
CA ARG A 29 11.75 -0.01 26.06
C ARG A 29 12.56 -0.96 25.18
N GLU A 30 12.03 -2.16 24.92
CA GLU A 30 12.72 -3.18 24.13
C GLU A 30 12.91 -2.73 22.68
N LEU A 31 11.86 -2.17 22.06
CA LEU A 31 11.91 -1.69 20.67
C LEU A 31 12.91 -0.54 20.50
N SER A 32 12.88 0.45 21.42
CA SER A 32 13.81 1.58 21.37
C SER A 32 15.27 1.15 21.59
N ALA A 33 15.51 0.25 22.56
CA ALA A 33 16.84 -0.27 22.82
C ALA A 33 17.41 -1.05 21.63
N GLN A 34 16.57 -1.82 20.95
CA GLN A 34 16.98 -2.55 19.75
C GLN A 34 17.25 -1.60 18.58
N ALA A 35 16.43 -0.58 18.37
CA ALA A 35 16.66 0.47 17.39
C ALA A 35 17.97 1.24 17.67
N ASP A 36 18.24 1.56 18.94
CA ASP A 36 19.48 2.22 19.33
C ASP A 36 20.72 1.36 19.00
N ARG A 37 20.66 0.08 19.34
CA ARG A 37 21.73 -0.87 19.02
C ARG A 37 22.02 -0.95 17.51
N TYR A 38 21.00 -1.15 16.70
CA TYR A 38 21.16 -1.22 15.25
C TYR A 38 21.63 0.12 14.66
N GLY A 39 21.14 1.24 15.19
CA GLY A 39 21.59 2.58 14.77
C GLY A 39 23.08 2.81 15.01
N ARG A 40 23.61 2.38 16.17
CA ARG A 40 25.08 2.40 16.42
C ARG A 40 25.82 1.50 15.44
N GLY A 41 25.27 0.31 15.16
CA GLY A 41 25.86 -0.60 14.18
C GLY A 41 25.97 0.04 12.80
N PHE A 42 24.97 0.78 12.34
CA PHE A 42 25.07 1.54 11.08
C PHE A 42 26.16 2.62 11.14
N GLY A 43 26.27 3.34 12.26
CA GLY A 43 27.36 4.30 12.46
C GLY A 43 28.75 3.64 12.43
N ALA A 44 28.91 2.48 13.07
CA ALA A 44 30.17 1.71 13.07
C ALA A 44 30.55 1.19 11.66
N LEU A 45 29.57 0.97 10.78
CA LEU A 45 29.79 0.67 9.37
C LEU A 45 30.18 1.91 8.53
N GLY A 46 30.22 3.10 9.13
CA GLY A 46 30.52 4.34 8.45
C GLY A 46 29.35 4.91 7.62
N LEU A 47 28.10 4.55 7.93
CA LEU A 47 26.95 5.16 7.29
C LEU A 47 26.71 6.55 7.90
N GLU A 48 26.43 7.52 7.03
CA GLU A 48 26.18 8.93 7.38
C GLU A 48 24.75 9.35 7.00
N PRO A 49 24.21 10.41 7.62
CA PRO A 49 22.92 10.96 7.21
C PRO A 49 22.85 11.23 5.70
N GLY A 50 21.80 10.73 5.06
CA GLY A 50 21.61 10.80 3.60
C GLY A 50 22.02 9.53 2.84
N ASP A 51 22.72 8.59 3.49
CA ASP A 51 22.98 7.28 2.91
C ASP A 51 21.69 6.43 2.86
N SER A 52 21.73 5.39 2.05
CA SER A 52 20.58 4.50 1.88
C SER A 52 20.89 3.08 2.36
N ILE A 53 19.86 2.41 2.90
CA ILE A 53 19.88 0.97 3.17
C ILE A 53 18.67 0.30 2.49
N VAL A 54 18.81 -0.98 2.17
CA VAL A 54 17.68 -1.78 1.62
C VAL A 54 17.26 -2.83 2.65
N LEU A 55 15.95 -2.90 2.92
CA LEU A 55 15.32 -3.90 3.77
C LEU A 55 14.46 -4.84 2.93
N MET A 56 14.77 -6.13 2.97
CA MET A 56 14.01 -7.22 2.35
C MET A 56 13.60 -8.22 3.44
N LEU A 57 12.66 -7.81 4.28
CA LEU A 57 12.23 -8.54 5.48
C LEU A 57 10.72 -8.81 5.43
N PRO A 58 10.24 -9.93 6.03
CA PRO A 58 8.82 -10.11 6.29
C PRO A 58 8.35 -9.12 7.36
N ASN A 59 7.03 -8.99 7.55
CA ASN A 59 6.49 -8.25 8.68
C ASN A 59 7.02 -8.88 9.98
N SER A 60 7.82 -8.14 10.73
CA SER A 60 8.48 -8.65 11.95
C SER A 60 8.92 -7.52 12.85
N ALA A 61 9.19 -7.85 14.11
CA ALA A 61 9.79 -6.91 15.06
C ALA A 61 11.15 -6.40 14.58
N ASP A 62 11.97 -7.26 13.97
CA ASP A 62 13.27 -6.89 13.44
C ASP A 62 13.16 -5.84 12.33
N LEU A 63 12.18 -5.98 11.40
CA LEU A 63 11.94 -4.97 10.37
C LEU A 63 11.64 -3.61 11.00
N VAL A 64 10.74 -3.56 11.99
CA VAL A 64 10.35 -2.31 12.66
C VAL A 64 11.54 -1.71 13.42
N ALA A 65 12.33 -2.52 14.13
CA ALA A 65 13.51 -2.06 14.86
C ALA A 65 14.58 -1.51 13.91
N VAL A 66 14.88 -2.19 12.79
CA VAL A 66 15.85 -1.71 11.79
C VAL A 66 15.35 -0.45 11.10
N TYR A 67 14.04 -0.34 10.83
CA TYR A 67 13.45 0.89 10.29
C TYR A 67 13.68 2.07 11.23
N PHE A 68 13.36 1.93 12.52
CA PHE A 68 13.58 3.00 13.49
C PHE A 68 15.06 3.31 13.71
N ALA A 69 15.93 2.31 13.64
CA ALA A 69 17.38 2.50 13.68
C ALA A 69 17.86 3.40 12.54
N ALA A 70 17.47 3.09 11.32
CA ALA A 70 17.79 3.89 10.14
C ALA A 70 17.13 5.26 10.16
N TYR A 71 15.87 5.34 10.63
CA TYR A 71 15.16 6.61 10.81
C TYR A 71 15.91 7.55 11.74
N GLN A 72 16.36 7.08 12.93
CA GLN A 72 17.04 7.96 13.89
C GLN A 72 18.44 8.39 13.47
N THR A 73 19.07 7.67 12.53
CA THR A 73 20.44 7.95 12.05
C THR A 73 20.46 8.70 10.71
N GLY A 74 19.30 9.19 10.25
CA GLY A 74 19.22 10.02 9.05
C GLY A 74 19.34 9.26 7.74
N LEU A 75 19.10 7.95 7.73
CA LEU A 75 19.24 7.15 6.54
C LEU A 75 17.96 7.13 5.70
N TYR A 76 18.11 6.94 4.39
CA TYR A 76 17.01 6.55 3.53
C TYR A 76 16.78 5.04 3.61
N VAL A 77 15.53 4.66 3.88
CA VAL A 77 15.14 3.25 3.99
C VAL A 77 14.41 2.83 2.72
N VAL A 78 15.02 1.97 1.92
CA VAL A 78 14.41 1.35 0.74
C VAL A 78 13.77 0.04 1.18
N MET A 79 12.43 0.01 1.15
CA MET A 79 11.66 -1.18 1.47
C MET A 79 11.50 -2.03 0.21
N ALA A 80 12.22 -3.15 0.12
CA ALA A 80 12.13 -4.04 -1.04
C ALA A 80 10.94 -4.99 -0.92
N ASN A 81 10.13 -5.06 -1.97
CA ASN A 81 9.11 -6.09 -2.08
C ASN A 81 9.78 -7.46 -2.23
N TRP A 82 9.60 -8.33 -1.26
CA TRP A 82 10.25 -9.65 -1.21
C TRP A 82 9.68 -10.68 -2.21
N HIS A 83 8.69 -10.32 -3.01
CA HIS A 83 8.25 -11.09 -4.18
C HIS A 83 9.05 -10.76 -5.46
N LEU A 84 9.90 -9.74 -5.42
CA LEU A 84 10.80 -9.43 -6.53
C LEU A 84 11.89 -10.48 -6.66
N THR A 85 12.36 -10.68 -7.89
CA THR A 85 13.55 -11.50 -8.15
C THR A 85 14.81 -10.83 -7.62
N GLY A 86 15.87 -11.62 -7.41
CA GLY A 86 17.18 -11.08 -6.98
C GLY A 86 17.69 -9.97 -7.89
N ALA A 87 17.54 -10.11 -9.21
CA ALA A 87 17.93 -9.10 -10.18
C ALA A 87 17.14 -7.79 -10.05
N GLU A 88 15.83 -7.88 -9.79
CA GLU A 88 14.98 -6.70 -9.57
C GLU A 88 15.37 -5.98 -8.26
N VAL A 89 15.66 -6.72 -7.19
CA VAL A 89 16.13 -6.12 -5.93
C VAL A 89 17.54 -5.59 -6.06
N ALA A 90 18.44 -6.24 -6.84
CA ALA A 90 19.78 -5.71 -7.16
C ALA A 90 19.70 -4.34 -7.84
N TYR A 91 18.69 -4.13 -8.70
CA TYR A 91 18.45 -2.82 -9.28
C TYR A 91 18.11 -1.79 -8.18
N LEU A 92 17.28 -2.13 -7.17
CA LEU A 92 16.97 -1.22 -6.07
C LEU A 92 18.23 -0.85 -5.26
N VAL A 93 19.09 -1.83 -4.98
CA VAL A 93 20.37 -1.64 -4.28
C VAL A 93 21.28 -0.67 -5.04
N GLN A 94 21.40 -0.86 -6.35
CA GLN A 94 22.28 -0.02 -7.20
C GLN A 94 21.69 1.38 -7.42
N ASP A 95 20.39 1.48 -7.73
CA ASP A 95 19.73 2.75 -8.02
C ASP A 95 19.69 3.66 -6.78
N SER A 96 19.36 3.11 -5.61
CA SER A 96 19.37 3.84 -4.34
C SER A 96 20.77 4.19 -3.83
N GLY A 97 21.81 3.53 -4.35
CA GLY A 97 23.18 3.62 -3.82
C GLY A 97 23.28 3.08 -2.40
N ALA A 98 22.52 2.03 -2.09
CA ALA A 98 22.48 1.47 -0.74
C ALA A 98 23.87 1.01 -0.27
N LYS A 99 24.21 1.33 0.98
CA LYS A 99 25.47 0.96 1.64
C LYS A 99 25.34 -0.26 2.55
N ALA A 100 24.10 -0.64 2.92
CA ALA A 100 23.83 -1.86 3.68
C ALA A 100 22.54 -2.54 3.18
N PHE A 101 22.47 -3.85 3.42
CA PHE A 101 21.33 -4.69 3.04
C PHE A 101 20.97 -5.60 4.21
N VAL A 102 19.68 -5.62 4.56
CA VAL A 102 19.16 -6.49 5.62
C VAL A 102 18.08 -7.38 5.04
N SER A 103 18.20 -8.70 5.24
CA SER A 103 17.25 -9.67 4.72
C SER A 103 16.85 -10.73 5.75
N HIS A 104 16.07 -11.69 5.32
CA HIS A 104 15.62 -12.85 6.09
C HIS A 104 15.93 -14.14 5.33
N GLU A 105 16.25 -15.22 6.03
CA GLU A 105 16.60 -16.54 5.45
C GLU A 105 15.54 -17.08 4.47
N ARG A 106 14.27 -16.71 4.63
CA ARG A 106 13.20 -17.05 3.68
C ARG A 106 13.47 -16.58 2.25
N PHE A 107 14.32 -15.56 2.09
CA PHE A 107 14.61 -14.91 0.82
C PHE A 107 16.08 -15.07 0.40
N ALA A 108 16.77 -16.10 0.93
CA ALA A 108 18.22 -16.29 0.82
C ALA A 108 18.74 -16.16 -0.62
N ASP A 109 18.11 -16.83 -1.59
CA ASP A 109 18.55 -16.83 -2.98
C ASP A 109 18.47 -15.42 -3.59
N ALA A 110 17.31 -14.77 -3.47
CA ALA A 110 17.11 -13.42 -3.98
C ALA A 110 17.98 -12.40 -3.24
N ALA A 111 18.16 -12.54 -1.93
CA ALA A 111 19.00 -11.67 -1.12
C ALA A 111 20.48 -11.77 -1.51
N THR A 112 20.97 -12.98 -1.76
CA THR A 112 22.37 -13.23 -2.18
C THR A 112 22.66 -12.57 -3.52
N GLU A 113 21.80 -12.77 -4.51
CA GLU A 113 21.91 -12.12 -5.82
C GLU A 113 21.83 -10.60 -5.70
N ALA A 114 20.81 -10.10 -4.97
CA ALA A 114 20.53 -8.68 -4.83
C ALA A 114 21.68 -7.88 -4.22
N SER A 115 22.34 -8.45 -3.22
CA SER A 115 23.38 -7.76 -2.44
C SER A 115 24.82 -8.06 -2.91
N ALA A 116 24.99 -8.75 -4.04
CA ALA A 116 26.32 -9.18 -4.53
C ALA A 116 27.33 -8.03 -4.71
N SER A 117 26.86 -6.81 -4.99
CA SER A 117 27.71 -5.62 -5.13
C SER A 117 28.15 -5.01 -3.80
N LEU A 118 27.56 -5.41 -2.67
CA LEU A 118 27.90 -4.90 -1.34
C LEU A 118 29.00 -5.74 -0.68
N PRO A 119 29.83 -5.17 0.18
CA PRO A 119 30.80 -5.94 0.96
C PRO A 119 30.07 -6.85 1.97
N ALA A 120 30.72 -7.97 2.36
CA ALA A 120 30.11 -8.97 3.23
C ALA A 120 29.69 -8.40 4.60
N ASN A 121 30.50 -7.50 5.17
CA ASN A 121 30.22 -6.84 6.46
C ASN A 121 29.08 -5.80 6.41
N ALA A 122 28.50 -5.53 5.24
CA ALA A 122 27.33 -4.66 5.06
C ALA A 122 26.05 -5.44 4.72
N ARG A 123 26.10 -6.77 4.80
CA ARG A 123 24.96 -7.67 4.53
C ARG A 123 24.56 -8.37 5.82
N PHE A 124 23.33 -8.20 6.26
CA PHE A 124 22.82 -8.76 7.50
C PHE A 124 21.61 -9.64 7.26
N ALA A 125 21.46 -10.70 8.03
CA ALA A 125 20.31 -11.60 7.94
C ALA A 125 19.67 -11.89 9.31
N VAL A 126 18.34 -12.00 9.29
CA VAL A 126 17.56 -12.71 10.30
C VAL A 126 17.53 -14.17 9.85
N GLY A 127 18.00 -15.09 10.69
CA GLY A 127 18.28 -16.47 10.30
C GLY A 127 19.64 -16.61 9.64
N ASP A 128 19.87 -17.70 8.90
CA ASP A 128 21.17 -18.05 8.32
C ASP A 128 21.17 -17.89 6.80
N ILE A 129 21.97 -16.96 6.29
CA ILE A 129 22.25 -16.78 4.86
C ILE A 129 23.77 -16.80 4.65
N ALA A 130 24.24 -17.67 3.78
CA ALA A 130 25.68 -17.77 3.48
C ALA A 130 26.24 -16.42 2.98
N GLY A 131 27.30 -15.92 3.62
CA GLY A 131 27.94 -14.65 3.29
C GLY A 131 27.26 -13.41 3.85
N PHE A 132 26.33 -13.58 4.78
CA PHE A 132 25.72 -12.51 5.56
C PHE A 132 26.14 -12.62 7.03
N GLU A 133 26.28 -11.48 7.68
CA GLU A 133 26.41 -11.44 9.13
C GLU A 133 25.03 -11.60 9.78
N PRO A 134 24.91 -12.30 10.91
CA PRO A 134 23.66 -12.31 11.68
C PRO A 134 23.25 -10.90 12.08
N LEU A 135 21.98 -10.51 11.89
CA LEU A 135 21.47 -9.19 12.29
C LEU A 135 21.70 -8.91 13.78
N ALA A 136 21.69 -9.96 14.60
CA ALA A 136 21.98 -9.87 16.04
C ALA A 136 23.36 -9.29 16.36
N LYS A 137 24.35 -9.39 15.46
CA LYS A 137 25.69 -8.81 15.63
C LYS A 137 25.75 -7.33 15.30
N LEU A 138 24.76 -6.77 14.60
CA LEU A 138 24.76 -5.34 14.27
C LEU A 138 24.65 -4.50 15.55
N GLY A 139 25.69 -3.71 15.84
CA GLY A 139 25.81 -2.91 17.05
C GLY A 139 26.01 -3.71 18.34
N GLU A 140 26.49 -4.96 18.27
CA GLU A 140 26.83 -5.78 19.43
C GLU A 140 27.98 -5.15 20.23
N GLY A 141 27.85 -5.16 21.56
CA GLY A 141 28.91 -4.65 22.48
C GLY A 141 28.84 -3.13 22.75
N GLU A 142 28.12 -2.37 21.97
CA GLU A 142 27.96 -0.94 22.16
C GLU A 142 26.72 -0.60 23.01
N GLN A 143 26.80 0.48 23.81
CA GLN A 143 25.71 0.92 24.70
C GLN A 143 25.30 2.36 24.42
N GLY A 144 24.07 2.72 24.78
CA GLY A 144 23.52 4.07 24.63
C GLY A 144 22.88 4.32 23.27
N ARG A 145 22.56 5.55 22.97
CA ARG A 145 22.03 6.00 21.67
C ARG A 145 23.13 6.24 20.65
N PRO A 146 22.83 6.23 19.35
CA PRO A 146 23.79 6.66 18.33
C PRO A 146 24.30 8.10 18.58
N ASP A 147 25.58 8.36 18.30
CA ASP A 147 26.20 9.69 18.49
C ASP A 147 25.58 10.75 17.58
N VAL A 148 25.30 10.38 16.33
CA VAL A 148 24.64 11.25 15.36
C VAL A 148 23.20 10.80 15.19
N ARG A 149 22.27 11.71 15.54
CA ARG A 149 20.82 11.46 15.43
C ARG A 149 20.15 12.58 14.63
N THR A 150 19.48 12.20 13.59
CA THR A 150 18.62 13.07 12.76
C THR A 150 17.58 12.22 12.04
N ALA A 151 16.40 12.79 11.80
CA ALA A 151 15.30 12.04 11.17
C ALA A 151 15.62 11.65 9.73
N GLY A 152 15.64 10.36 9.45
CA GLY A 152 15.71 9.76 8.13
C GLY A 152 14.35 9.76 7.42
N SER A 153 14.29 9.07 6.29
CA SER A 153 13.06 9.01 5.49
C SER A 153 12.95 7.68 4.74
N PRO A 154 11.75 7.14 4.56
CA PRO A 154 11.57 6.07 3.59
C PRO A 154 11.80 6.60 2.17
N MET A 155 12.45 5.78 1.34
CA MET A 155 12.56 5.96 -0.10
C MET A 155 11.85 4.80 -0.78
N LEU A 156 10.62 5.02 -1.20
CA LEU A 156 9.73 3.97 -1.65
C LEU A 156 9.71 3.89 -3.18
N TYR A 157 9.90 2.69 -3.70
CA TYR A 157 9.89 2.45 -5.13
C TYR A 157 8.48 2.13 -5.61
N THR A 158 7.98 2.97 -6.53
CA THR A 158 6.68 2.77 -7.17
C THR A 158 6.87 2.05 -8.51
N SER A 159 5.93 1.16 -8.86
CA SER A 159 5.89 0.54 -10.18
C SER A 159 5.61 1.64 -11.21
N GLY A 160 6.67 2.11 -11.87
CA GLY A 160 6.53 3.10 -12.94
C GLY A 160 5.73 2.54 -14.13
N THR A 161 4.93 3.39 -14.77
CA THR A 161 4.19 3.06 -16.01
C THR A 161 5.13 2.72 -17.18
N THR A 162 6.41 3.03 -17.07
CA THR A 162 7.42 2.94 -18.15
C THR A 162 8.44 1.82 -18.00
N GLY A 163 8.25 0.86 -17.06
CA GLY A 163 9.09 -0.34 -16.96
C GLY A 163 9.79 -0.53 -15.63
N ARG A 164 10.85 0.23 -15.29
CA ARG A 164 11.58 0.05 -14.03
C ARG A 164 10.97 0.87 -12.88
N PRO A 165 10.90 0.32 -11.66
CA PRO A 165 10.45 1.06 -10.48
C PRO A 165 11.28 2.32 -10.25
N LYS A 166 10.65 3.39 -9.73
CA LYS A 166 11.31 4.66 -9.39
C LYS A 166 11.18 4.96 -7.90
N GLY A 167 12.29 5.33 -7.28
CA GLY A 167 12.31 5.78 -5.90
C GLY A 167 11.71 7.17 -5.76
N VAL A 168 10.70 7.30 -4.89
CA VAL A 168 10.17 8.61 -4.49
C VAL A 168 11.03 9.10 -3.33
N ARG A 169 11.79 10.16 -3.56
CA ARG A 169 12.72 10.73 -2.58
C ARG A 169 12.22 12.08 -2.09
N ARG A 170 12.29 12.28 -0.79
CA ARG A 170 12.01 13.56 -0.14
C ARG A 170 13.25 14.07 0.55
N PRO A 171 13.52 15.39 0.54
CA PRO A 171 14.65 15.97 1.26
C PRO A 171 14.57 15.63 2.75
N LEU A 172 15.72 15.28 3.36
CA LEU A 172 15.83 15.14 4.80
C LEU A 172 15.70 16.52 5.47
N THR A 173 14.94 16.56 6.56
CA THR A 173 14.63 17.83 7.24
C THR A 173 15.70 18.27 8.24
N GLY A 174 16.60 17.36 8.64
CA GLY A 174 17.53 17.58 9.75
C GLY A 174 16.84 17.63 11.13
N ALA A 175 15.57 17.23 11.22
CA ALA A 175 14.82 17.26 12.46
C ALA A 175 15.32 16.23 13.47
N ASP A 176 15.08 16.49 14.75
CA ASP A 176 15.30 15.54 15.82
C ASP A 176 14.35 14.33 15.65
N PRO A 177 14.85 13.07 15.61
CA PRO A 177 14.03 11.88 15.43
C PRO A 177 13.09 11.60 16.63
N ASP A 178 13.33 12.20 17.79
CA ASP A 178 12.44 12.10 18.95
C ASP A 178 11.19 12.98 18.83
N VAL A 179 11.22 13.95 17.90
CA VAL A 179 10.11 14.86 17.62
C VAL A 179 9.24 14.32 16.51
N VAL A 180 8.02 13.94 16.85
CA VAL A 180 7.02 13.52 15.85
C VAL A 180 6.58 14.72 15.02
N PRO A 181 6.73 14.69 13.70
CA PRO A 181 6.31 15.81 12.86
C PRO A 181 4.80 16.04 12.97
N PRO A 182 4.34 17.31 13.00
CA PRO A 182 2.91 17.63 13.16
C PRO A 182 2.00 17.00 12.10
N SER A 183 2.55 16.64 10.95
CA SER A 183 1.85 15.93 9.88
C SER A 183 1.38 14.53 10.28
N ALA A 184 2.04 13.84 11.22
CA ALA A 184 1.69 12.49 11.63
C ALA A 184 0.38 12.46 12.46
N PRO A 185 0.25 13.18 13.59
CA PRO A 185 -1.01 13.25 14.32
C PRO A 185 -2.12 13.92 13.50
N TRP A 186 -1.78 14.87 12.61
CA TRP A 186 -2.74 15.46 11.69
C TRP A 186 -3.32 14.43 10.72
N PHE A 187 -2.47 13.60 10.10
CA PHE A 187 -2.91 12.54 9.18
C PHE A 187 -3.84 11.53 9.88
N PHE A 188 -3.46 11.08 11.08
CA PHE A 188 -4.29 10.16 11.88
C PHE A 188 -5.59 10.81 12.35
N GLY A 189 -5.56 12.13 12.60
CA GLY A 189 -6.73 12.92 12.95
C GLY A 189 -7.82 12.94 11.88
N ILE A 190 -7.46 12.76 10.58
CA ILE A 190 -8.41 12.60 9.47
C ILE A 190 -9.34 11.39 9.73
N PHE A 191 -8.81 10.34 10.35
CA PHE A 191 -9.53 9.11 10.67
C PHE A 191 -10.05 9.07 12.12
N GLY A 192 -9.99 10.20 12.85
CA GLY A 192 -10.42 10.29 14.24
C GLY A 192 -9.48 9.65 15.26
N ILE A 193 -8.27 9.26 14.84
CA ILE A 193 -7.26 8.61 15.69
C ILE A 193 -6.40 9.67 16.36
N LYS A 194 -6.26 9.59 17.70
CA LYS A 194 -5.52 10.56 18.52
C LYS A 194 -4.36 9.91 19.26
N PRO A 195 -3.29 10.66 19.60
CA PRO A 195 -2.21 10.15 20.42
C PRO A 195 -2.71 9.62 21.78
N HIS A 196 -2.18 8.49 22.21
CA HIS A 196 -2.48 7.84 23.51
C HIS A 196 -3.98 7.60 23.80
N ASP A 197 -4.79 7.38 22.78
CA ASP A 197 -6.23 7.13 22.89
C ASP A 197 -6.56 5.63 23.04
N GLY A 198 -5.60 4.83 23.46
CA GLY A 198 -5.74 3.37 23.63
C GLY A 198 -5.97 2.62 22.34
N HIS A 199 -5.47 3.18 21.23
CA HIS A 199 -5.60 2.53 19.94
C HIS A 199 -4.66 1.33 19.78
N VAL A 200 -5.17 0.29 19.10
CA VAL A 200 -4.42 -0.89 18.66
C VAL A 200 -4.55 -0.99 17.15
N HIS A 201 -3.42 -0.92 16.45
CA HIS A 201 -3.34 -1.03 14.99
C HIS A 201 -3.09 -2.49 14.57
N LEU A 202 -3.88 -3.03 13.64
CA LEU A 202 -3.60 -4.32 13.01
C LEU A 202 -2.99 -4.11 11.62
N CYS A 203 -1.77 -4.59 11.44
CA CYS A 203 -1.05 -4.58 10.17
C CYS A 203 -1.21 -5.93 9.45
N GLY A 204 -2.15 -6.00 8.52
CA GLY A 204 -2.42 -7.21 7.72
C GLY A 204 -1.71 -7.25 6.37
N SER A 205 -1.17 -6.13 5.90
CA SER A 205 -0.49 -6.04 4.60
C SER A 205 1.03 -5.90 4.77
N PRO A 206 1.84 -6.18 3.73
CA PRO A 206 3.29 -6.09 3.85
C PRO A 206 3.81 -4.67 4.09
N LEU A 207 4.75 -4.53 5.01
CA LEU A 207 5.36 -3.25 5.41
C LEU A 207 6.20 -2.57 4.31
N TYR A 208 6.49 -3.23 3.21
CA TYR A 208 7.16 -2.57 2.08
C TYR A 208 6.23 -1.62 1.30
N HIS A 209 4.92 -1.60 1.59
CA HIS A 209 3.99 -0.62 1.03
C HIS A 209 3.95 0.66 1.87
N THR A 210 3.99 1.82 1.19
CA THR A 210 4.03 3.15 1.81
C THR A 210 2.97 3.36 2.89
N ALA A 211 1.72 3.09 2.55
CA ALA A 211 0.60 3.31 3.46
C ALA A 211 0.72 2.40 4.69
N VAL A 212 0.99 1.10 4.47
CA VAL A 212 1.11 0.11 5.54
C VAL A 212 2.21 0.47 6.52
N LEU A 213 3.41 0.81 5.99
CA LEU A 213 4.54 1.27 6.81
C LEU A 213 4.18 2.51 7.62
N ASN A 214 3.57 3.52 6.97
CA ASN A 214 3.19 4.76 7.64
C ASN A 214 2.19 4.52 8.78
N PHE A 215 1.18 3.66 8.58
CA PHE A 215 0.22 3.36 9.63
C PHE A 215 0.87 2.69 10.85
N VAL A 216 1.79 1.75 10.65
CA VAL A 216 2.52 1.10 11.76
C VAL A 216 3.45 2.08 12.46
N VAL A 217 4.29 2.80 11.70
CA VAL A 217 5.28 3.73 12.27
C VAL A 217 4.61 4.87 13.03
N ILE A 218 3.57 5.48 12.45
CA ILE A 218 2.84 6.58 13.11
C ILE A 218 2.09 6.04 14.35
N SER A 219 1.47 4.87 14.28
CA SER A 219 0.82 4.26 15.45
C SER A 219 1.80 4.15 16.63
N ILE A 220 2.99 3.59 16.39
CA ILE A 220 4.02 3.47 17.44
C ILE A 220 4.46 4.87 17.93
N GLN A 221 4.69 5.83 17.05
CA GLN A 221 5.07 7.19 17.43
C GLN A 221 3.99 7.93 18.23
N LEU A 222 2.72 7.56 18.10
CA LEU A 222 1.59 8.15 18.82
C LEU A 222 1.21 7.42 20.11
N GLY A 223 1.95 6.39 20.53
CA GLY A 223 1.71 5.64 21.77
C GLY A 223 0.67 4.54 21.62
N HIS A 224 0.50 3.99 20.42
CA HIS A 224 -0.39 2.87 20.15
C HIS A 224 0.39 1.56 20.08
N THR A 225 -0.31 0.43 20.25
CA THR A 225 0.23 -0.90 20.00
C THR A 225 0.00 -1.26 18.51
N ALA A 226 1.02 -1.80 17.84
CA ALA A 226 0.89 -2.35 16.52
C ALA A 226 0.95 -3.89 16.55
N VAL A 227 -0.05 -4.57 16.03
CA VAL A 227 -0.12 -6.04 15.90
C VAL A 227 0.21 -6.40 14.46
N LEU A 228 1.23 -7.22 14.24
CA LEU A 228 1.68 -7.62 12.90
C LEU A 228 1.17 -8.99 12.52
N MET A 229 0.68 -9.13 11.29
CA MET A 229 0.49 -10.43 10.63
C MET A 229 1.69 -10.72 9.72
N ASP A 230 2.18 -11.96 9.69
CA ASP A 230 3.20 -12.39 8.73
C ASP A 230 2.64 -12.40 7.31
N HIS A 231 1.50 -13.04 7.17
CA HIS A 231 0.68 -13.02 5.96
C HIS A 231 -0.79 -12.88 6.33
N TRP A 232 -1.52 -12.19 5.50
CA TRP A 232 -2.92 -11.92 5.74
C TRP A 232 -3.81 -13.13 5.40
N SER A 233 -4.74 -13.47 6.30
CA SER A 233 -5.88 -14.33 6.00
C SER A 233 -7.14 -13.77 6.67
N PRO A 234 -8.33 -13.99 6.09
CA PRO A 234 -9.55 -13.33 6.58
C PRO A 234 -9.93 -13.77 8.00
N GLU A 235 -9.91 -15.08 8.31
CA GLU A 235 -10.28 -15.58 9.65
C GLU A 235 -9.25 -15.19 10.70
N GLU A 236 -7.95 -15.25 10.38
CA GLU A 236 -6.89 -14.81 11.28
C GLU A 236 -6.99 -13.33 11.62
N MET A 237 -7.37 -12.49 10.64
CA MET A 237 -7.63 -11.08 10.90
C MET A 237 -8.74 -10.89 11.94
N LEU A 238 -9.87 -11.59 11.81
CA LEU A 238 -10.98 -11.51 12.77
C LEU A 238 -10.53 -11.99 14.16
N ARG A 239 -9.77 -13.07 14.23
CA ARG A 239 -9.23 -13.61 15.48
C ARG A 239 -8.31 -12.62 16.20
N LEU A 240 -7.47 -11.92 15.46
CA LEU A 240 -6.56 -10.91 16.02
C LEU A 240 -7.31 -9.65 16.44
N ILE A 241 -8.36 -9.24 15.72
CA ILE A 241 -9.23 -8.13 16.12
C ILE A 241 -9.86 -8.41 17.49
N ASP A 242 -10.43 -9.59 17.67
CA ASP A 242 -11.05 -10.01 18.93
C ASP A 242 -9.99 -10.11 20.04
N ARG A 243 -8.90 -10.85 19.80
CA ARG A 243 -7.86 -11.13 20.79
C ARG A 243 -7.20 -9.87 21.36
N TYR A 244 -6.87 -8.91 20.50
CA TYR A 244 -6.10 -7.71 20.89
C TYR A 244 -6.97 -6.45 20.98
N ALA A 245 -8.30 -6.59 20.89
CA ALA A 245 -9.23 -5.46 20.86
C ALA A 245 -8.80 -4.38 19.85
N VAL A 246 -8.48 -4.79 18.62
CA VAL A 246 -8.00 -3.93 17.54
C VAL A 246 -8.99 -2.80 17.28
N THR A 247 -8.50 -1.58 17.20
CA THR A 247 -9.35 -0.41 16.97
C THR A 247 -9.28 0.13 15.55
N HIS A 248 -8.14 -0.06 14.87
CA HIS A 248 -7.98 0.39 13.49
C HIS A 248 -7.03 -0.51 12.70
N SER A 249 -7.22 -0.51 11.38
CA SER A 249 -6.34 -1.19 10.43
C SER A 249 -6.35 -0.43 9.10
N HIS A 250 -5.28 -0.58 8.33
CA HIS A 250 -5.24 -0.19 6.92
C HIS A 250 -5.45 -1.43 6.05
N MET A 251 -6.43 -1.36 5.16
CA MET A 251 -6.88 -2.47 4.33
C MET A 251 -6.97 -2.11 2.86
N VAL A 252 -7.20 -3.13 2.03
CA VAL A 252 -7.48 -2.98 0.61
C VAL A 252 -8.77 -3.70 0.23
N PRO A 253 -9.47 -3.27 -0.83
CA PRO A 253 -10.79 -3.80 -1.20
C PRO A 253 -10.84 -5.31 -1.44
N THR A 254 -9.75 -5.91 -1.91
CA THR A 254 -9.65 -7.38 -2.06
C THR A 254 -9.74 -8.12 -0.72
N GLN A 255 -9.25 -7.52 0.35
CA GLN A 255 -9.41 -8.08 1.70
C GLN A 255 -10.87 -8.02 2.15
N PHE A 256 -11.59 -6.95 1.85
CA PHE A 256 -13.02 -6.84 2.10
C PHE A 256 -13.81 -7.95 1.39
N HIS A 257 -13.54 -8.14 0.10
CA HIS A 257 -14.19 -9.19 -0.68
C HIS A 257 -13.97 -10.58 -0.06
N ARG A 258 -12.73 -10.92 0.31
CA ARG A 258 -12.39 -12.19 0.95
C ARG A 258 -13.00 -12.35 2.34
N LEU A 259 -13.09 -11.29 3.15
CA LEU A 259 -13.79 -11.30 4.44
C LEU A 259 -15.29 -11.57 4.27
N LEU A 260 -15.93 -10.92 3.29
CA LEU A 260 -17.34 -11.11 3.00
C LEU A 260 -17.67 -12.52 2.49
N ALA A 261 -16.69 -13.19 1.87
CA ALA A 261 -16.82 -14.58 1.41
C ALA A 261 -16.74 -15.62 2.53
N LEU A 262 -16.30 -15.26 3.75
CA LEU A 262 -16.31 -16.18 4.89
C LEU A 262 -17.72 -16.65 5.22
N PRO A 263 -17.90 -17.91 5.67
CA PRO A 263 -19.17 -18.41 6.21
C PRO A 263 -19.69 -17.55 7.37
N ASP A 264 -21.01 -17.41 7.49
CA ASP A 264 -21.61 -16.56 8.52
C ASP A 264 -21.35 -17.06 9.94
N ASP A 265 -21.25 -18.37 10.14
CA ASP A 265 -20.89 -18.97 11.43
C ASP A 265 -19.44 -18.67 11.82
N VAL A 266 -18.53 -18.51 10.86
CA VAL A 266 -17.14 -18.05 11.10
C VAL A 266 -17.13 -16.58 11.47
N LYS A 267 -17.85 -15.74 10.72
CA LYS A 267 -17.96 -14.28 11.02
C LYS A 267 -18.52 -14.01 12.41
N ALA A 268 -19.48 -14.85 12.86
CA ALA A 268 -20.15 -14.69 14.14
C ALA A 268 -19.32 -15.14 15.37
N LYS A 269 -18.18 -15.81 15.16
CA LYS A 269 -17.31 -16.29 16.27
C LYS A 269 -16.57 -15.19 17.00
N TYR A 270 -16.34 -14.05 16.36
CA TYR A 270 -15.39 -13.01 16.82
C TYR A 270 -16.11 -11.73 17.23
N ASP A 271 -15.70 -11.11 18.36
CA ASP A 271 -16.18 -9.81 18.79
C ASP A 271 -15.40 -8.69 18.09
N LEU A 272 -16.10 -7.90 17.28
CA LEU A 272 -15.52 -6.81 16.50
C LEU A 272 -15.87 -5.42 17.04
N LYS A 273 -16.46 -5.33 18.25
CA LYS A 273 -16.93 -4.06 18.85
C LYS A 273 -15.82 -3.07 19.18
N SER A 274 -14.58 -3.52 19.23
CA SER A 274 -13.42 -2.67 19.44
C SER A 274 -13.10 -1.76 18.24
N LEU A 275 -13.58 -2.12 17.05
CA LEU A 275 -13.29 -1.40 15.80
C LEU A 275 -13.81 0.05 15.86
N ARG A 276 -12.96 1.02 15.52
CA ARG A 276 -13.27 2.45 15.47
C ARG A 276 -13.01 3.05 14.09
N ALA A 277 -11.94 2.62 13.39
CA ALA A 277 -11.54 3.15 12.09
C ALA A 277 -10.92 2.04 11.22
N MET A 278 -11.71 1.48 10.31
CA MET A 278 -11.23 0.52 9.31
C MET A 278 -10.99 1.27 8.00
N ILE A 279 -9.72 1.62 7.79
CA ILE A 279 -9.30 2.53 6.74
C ILE A 279 -8.92 1.72 5.51
N HIS A 280 -9.44 2.08 4.35
CA HIS A 280 -9.05 1.42 3.10
C HIS A 280 -8.69 2.41 1.99
N GLY A 281 -7.87 1.94 1.05
CA GLY A 281 -7.44 2.70 -0.11
C GLY A 281 -6.62 1.84 -1.07
N ALA A 282 -5.77 2.46 -1.84
CA ALA A 282 -4.81 1.85 -2.79
C ALA A 282 -5.42 1.16 -4.02
N ALA A 283 -6.71 0.84 -4.03
CA ALA A 283 -7.43 0.27 -5.17
C ALA A 283 -8.89 0.74 -5.19
N PRO A 284 -9.57 0.74 -6.34
CA PRO A 284 -11.01 0.99 -6.41
C PRO A 284 -11.79 -0.02 -5.56
N CYS A 285 -12.75 0.48 -4.78
CA CYS A 285 -13.62 -0.36 -3.98
C CYS A 285 -15.01 -0.44 -4.63
N PRO A 286 -15.48 -1.63 -5.07
CA PRO A 286 -16.82 -1.77 -5.61
C PRO A 286 -17.87 -1.30 -4.60
N VAL A 287 -18.87 -0.55 -5.08
CA VAL A 287 -19.89 0.07 -4.24
C VAL A 287 -20.61 -0.97 -3.37
N GLU A 288 -20.96 -2.11 -3.95
CA GLU A 288 -21.66 -3.18 -3.25
C GLU A 288 -20.79 -3.85 -2.17
N VAL A 289 -19.49 -4.06 -2.46
CA VAL A 289 -18.54 -4.62 -1.49
C VAL A 289 -18.43 -3.70 -0.27
N LYS A 290 -18.27 -2.39 -0.49
CA LYS A 290 -18.18 -1.44 0.62
C LYS A 290 -19.52 -1.33 1.38
N ARG A 291 -20.66 -1.36 0.70
CA ARG A 291 -21.97 -1.38 1.34
C ARG A 291 -22.13 -2.55 2.30
N ARG A 292 -21.81 -3.77 1.85
CA ARG A 292 -21.84 -4.98 2.66
C ARG A 292 -20.88 -4.93 3.85
N MET A 293 -19.71 -4.31 3.69
CA MET A 293 -18.79 -4.10 4.82
C MET A 293 -19.37 -3.13 5.85
N LEU A 294 -20.02 -2.05 5.40
CA LEU A 294 -20.71 -1.10 6.27
C LEU A 294 -21.90 -1.74 7.01
N ASP A 295 -22.63 -2.63 6.35
CA ASP A 295 -23.73 -3.38 6.96
C ASP A 295 -23.23 -4.33 8.07
N TRP A 296 -22.04 -4.92 7.88
CA TRP A 296 -21.44 -5.86 8.83
C TRP A 296 -20.67 -5.16 9.95
N TRP A 297 -19.76 -4.25 9.61
CA TRP A 297 -18.85 -3.60 10.58
C TRP A 297 -19.39 -2.27 11.12
N GLY A 298 -20.45 -1.76 10.51
CA GLY A 298 -21.00 -0.45 10.88
C GLY A 298 -20.21 0.73 10.31
N PRO A 299 -20.45 1.94 10.84
CA PRO A 299 -19.93 3.18 10.27
C PRO A 299 -18.45 3.44 10.59
N VAL A 300 -17.65 2.39 10.71
CA VAL A 300 -16.21 2.45 10.99
C VAL A 300 -15.34 2.34 9.73
N VAL A 301 -15.94 2.03 8.56
CA VAL A 301 -15.22 1.87 7.28
C VAL A 301 -15.02 3.23 6.64
N ILE A 302 -13.76 3.66 6.56
CA ILE A 302 -13.33 4.96 6.04
C ILE A 302 -12.48 4.73 4.79
N GLU A 303 -12.72 5.50 3.73
CA GLU A 303 -11.91 5.44 2.51
C GLU A 303 -11.06 6.67 2.36
N TYR A 304 -9.86 6.48 1.80
CA TYR A 304 -9.05 7.58 1.33
C TYR A 304 -8.41 7.25 -0.01
N TYR A 305 -8.20 8.28 -0.80
CA TYR A 305 -7.38 8.22 -2.02
C TYR A 305 -6.19 9.15 -1.83
N ALA A 306 -4.98 8.64 -2.00
CA ALA A 306 -3.76 9.41 -1.83
C ALA A 306 -2.62 8.87 -2.68
N ALA A 307 -1.64 9.74 -2.91
CA ALA A 307 -0.40 9.44 -3.61
C ALA A 307 0.79 9.32 -2.65
N THR A 308 1.76 8.47 -2.99
CA THR A 308 3.06 8.45 -2.31
C THR A 308 3.75 9.81 -2.44
N GLU A 309 3.51 10.50 -3.54
CA GLU A 309 4.00 11.82 -3.89
C GLU A 309 3.42 12.92 -3.01
N GLY A 310 2.20 12.73 -2.49
CA GLY A 310 1.50 13.66 -1.59
C GLY A 310 0.10 14.02 -2.09
N GLY A 311 -0.72 14.62 -1.22
CA GLY A 311 -2.12 14.95 -1.51
C GLY A 311 -3.07 13.78 -1.36
N GLY A 312 -4.35 14.09 -1.28
CA GLY A 312 -5.39 13.07 -1.21
C GLY A 312 -6.74 13.59 -0.76
N THR A 313 -7.68 12.66 -0.71
CA THR A 313 -9.05 12.83 -0.23
C THR A 313 -9.35 11.83 0.87
N ALA A 314 -10.40 12.06 1.64
CA ALA A 314 -10.96 11.09 2.56
C ALA A 314 -12.48 11.21 2.60
N ILE A 315 -13.15 10.11 2.91
CA ILE A 315 -14.58 10.04 3.07
C ILE A 315 -14.96 9.13 4.23
N THR A 316 -15.74 9.65 5.14
CA THR A 316 -16.31 8.88 6.24
C THR A 316 -17.42 7.95 5.76
N ALA A 317 -17.79 6.97 6.59
CA ALA A 317 -18.90 6.07 6.30
C ALA A 317 -20.22 6.81 6.03
N GLN A 318 -20.53 7.83 6.84
CA GLN A 318 -21.78 8.61 6.73
C GLN A 318 -21.82 9.45 5.44
N GLU A 319 -20.69 10.05 5.05
CA GLU A 319 -20.59 10.78 3.79
C GLU A 319 -20.70 9.83 2.61
N TRP A 320 -20.01 8.68 2.68
CA TRP A 320 -20.04 7.69 1.61
C TRP A 320 -21.45 7.13 1.36
N LEU A 321 -22.24 6.91 2.41
CA LEU A 321 -23.64 6.47 2.26
C LEU A 321 -24.50 7.50 1.50
N ARG A 322 -24.15 8.79 1.54
CA ARG A 322 -24.79 9.85 0.75
C ARG A 322 -24.21 10.00 -0.65
N LYS A 323 -22.91 9.64 -0.82
CA LYS A 323 -22.15 9.78 -2.07
C LYS A 323 -21.48 8.44 -2.43
N PRO A 324 -22.23 7.36 -2.69
CA PRO A 324 -21.65 6.05 -2.97
C PRO A 324 -20.72 6.09 -4.19
N GLY A 325 -19.53 5.48 -4.06
CA GLY A 325 -18.50 5.44 -5.11
C GLY A 325 -17.56 6.64 -5.11
N SER A 326 -17.81 7.66 -4.29
CA SER A 326 -16.83 8.75 -4.10
C SER A 326 -15.66 8.30 -3.23
N VAL A 327 -14.48 8.84 -3.51
CA VAL A 327 -13.28 8.74 -2.67
C VAL A 327 -13.09 9.95 -1.75
N GLY A 328 -14.08 10.85 -1.70
CA GLY A 328 -14.20 11.92 -0.70
C GLY A 328 -13.77 13.31 -1.15
N LEU A 329 -13.67 14.16 -0.14
CA LEU A 329 -13.25 15.55 -0.28
C LEU A 329 -11.73 15.67 -0.13
N PRO A 330 -11.10 16.65 -0.78
CA PRO A 330 -9.69 16.96 -0.56
C PRO A 330 -9.40 17.19 0.92
N TRP A 331 -8.28 16.70 1.41
CA TRP A 331 -7.79 17.05 2.74
C TRP A 331 -7.62 18.58 2.87
N PRO A 332 -7.70 19.15 4.06
CA PRO A 332 -7.58 20.62 4.24
C PRO A 332 -6.31 21.23 3.65
N THR A 333 -5.24 20.43 3.51
CA THR A 333 -3.96 20.85 2.92
C THR A 333 -3.80 20.42 1.47
N SER A 334 -4.77 19.70 0.90
CA SER A 334 -4.74 19.21 -0.48
C SER A 334 -5.58 20.10 -1.39
N GLU A 335 -5.12 20.25 -2.61
CA GLU A 335 -5.89 20.80 -3.72
C GLU A 335 -6.04 19.71 -4.77
N ILE A 336 -7.24 19.54 -5.33
CA ILE A 336 -7.52 18.61 -6.42
C ILE A 336 -8.18 19.39 -7.54
N LYS A 337 -7.71 19.13 -8.77
CA LYS A 337 -8.27 19.68 -10.00
C LYS A 337 -8.42 18.58 -11.04
N ILE A 338 -9.43 18.71 -11.87
CA ILE A 338 -9.62 17.86 -13.04
C ILE A 338 -9.20 18.66 -14.27
N LEU A 339 -8.17 18.15 -14.96
CA LEU A 339 -7.64 18.86 -16.14
C LEU A 339 -7.89 18.05 -17.42
N GLY A 340 -8.18 18.77 -18.49
CA GLY A 340 -8.25 18.25 -19.84
C GLY A 340 -6.85 17.92 -20.40
N GLU A 341 -6.80 17.36 -21.61
CA GLU A 341 -5.54 17.02 -22.28
C GLU A 341 -4.69 18.27 -22.64
N ASP A 342 -5.34 19.40 -22.81
CA ASP A 342 -4.70 20.70 -23.06
C ASP A 342 -4.21 21.38 -21.78
N GLY A 343 -4.44 20.78 -20.60
CA GLY A 343 -4.10 21.30 -19.28
C GLY A 343 -5.08 22.34 -18.74
N SER A 344 -6.20 22.60 -19.42
CA SER A 344 -7.28 23.46 -18.92
C SER A 344 -8.08 22.76 -17.82
N GLU A 345 -8.58 23.52 -16.83
CA GLU A 345 -9.47 22.99 -15.82
C GLU A 345 -10.85 22.70 -16.40
N LEU A 346 -11.35 21.49 -16.17
CA LEU A 346 -12.64 21.07 -16.68
C LEU A 346 -13.78 21.47 -15.74
N PRO A 347 -15.00 21.72 -16.28
CA PRO A 347 -16.20 21.96 -15.50
C PRO A 347 -16.54 20.80 -14.55
N VAL A 348 -17.30 21.11 -13.51
CA VAL A 348 -17.86 20.12 -12.57
C VAL A 348 -18.65 19.04 -13.33
N GLY A 349 -18.43 17.77 -12.97
CA GLY A 349 -19.05 16.61 -13.60
C GLY A 349 -18.34 16.10 -14.85
N GLU A 350 -17.43 16.86 -15.44
CA GLU A 350 -16.63 16.41 -16.59
C GLU A 350 -15.45 15.54 -16.17
N ARG A 351 -15.19 14.50 -16.96
CA ARG A 351 -14.13 13.52 -16.70
C ARG A 351 -12.82 13.97 -17.32
N GLY A 352 -11.76 13.96 -16.53
CA GLY A 352 -10.42 14.30 -16.99
C GLY A 352 -9.34 13.73 -16.06
N LEU A 353 -8.10 14.13 -16.27
CA LEU A 353 -6.98 13.72 -15.42
C LEU A 353 -7.07 14.40 -14.05
N VAL A 354 -6.95 13.58 -13.02
CA VAL A 354 -6.88 14.05 -11.63
C VAL A 354 -5.48 14.58 -11.35
N TYR A 355 -5.42 15.86 -11.02
CA TYR A 355 -4.22 16.54 -10.55
C TYR A 355 -4.38 16.93 -9.09
N MET A 356 -3.29 16.82 -8.32
CA MET A 356 -3.33 17.12 -6.89
C MET A 356 -2.04 17.79 -6.41
N ARG A 357 -2.11 18.42 -5.22
CA ARG A 357 -0.94 18.84 -4.42
C ARG A 357 -1.27 18.80 -2.94
N MET A 358 -0.26 18.81 -2.09
CA MET A 358 -0.39 18.90 -0.64
C MET A 358 0.47 20.05 -0.11
N GLY A 359 -0.16 21.21 0.15
CA GLY A 359 0.51 22.41 0.64
C GLY A 359 1.73 22.78 -0.20
N ASP A 360 2.88 22.94 0.45
CA ASP A 360 4.17 23.21 -0.17
C ASP A 360 5.07 21.97 -0.25
N ALA A 361 4.52 20.77 0.07
CA ALA A 361 5.28 19.53 0.00
C ALA A 361 5.80 19.28 -1.43
N THR A 362 7.06 18.93 -1.52
CA THR A 362 7.73 18.60 -2.78
C THR A 362 8.23 17.15 -2.74
N PHE A 363 8.31 16.55 -3.91
CA PHE A 363 8.93 15.24 -4.13
C PHE A 363 9.75 15.28 -5.41
N GLU A 364 10.64 14.31 -5.57
CA GLU A 364 11.29 14.02 -6.83
C GLU A 364 11.34 12.49 -7.07
N TYR A 365 11.26 12.12 -8.35
CA TYR A 365 11.63 10.77 -8.73
C TYR A 365 13.16 10.68 -8.76
N HIS A 366 13.72 9.79 -7.97
CA HIS A 366 15.16 9.64 -7.80
C HIS A 366 15.85 9.44 -9.17
N LYS A 367 16.85 10.27 -9.46
CA LYS A 367 17.59 10.27 -10.73
C LYS A 367 16.73 10.40 -11.99
N ASP A 368 15.51 10.96 -11.89
CA ASP A 368 14.61 11.11 -13.04
C ASP A 368 13.88 12.47 -13.02
N ALA A 369 14.65 13.53 -13.28
CA ALA A 369 14.14 14.89 -13.32
C ALA A 369 13.15 15.13 -14.47
N GLU A 370 13.27 14.39 -15.58
CA GLU A 370 12.36 14.48 -16.72
C GLU A 370 10.98 13.97 -16.35
N LYS A 371 10.89 12.78 -15.77
CA LYS A 371 9.63 12.21 -15.27
C LYS A 371 9.02 13.09 -14.17
N THR A 372 9.84 13.65 -13.27
CA THR A 372 9.36 14.57 -12.24
C THR A 372 8.69 15.79 -12.86
N ARG A 373 9.26 16.35 -13.94
CA ARG A 373 8.64 17.47 -14.70
C ARG A 373 7.40 17.03 -15.46
N ALA A 374 7.45 15.89 -16.15
CA ALA A 374 6.35 15.40 -16.97
C ALA A 374 5.08 15.06 -16.14
N ALA A 375 5.24 14.70 -14.87
CA ALA A 375 4.13 14.44 -13.97
C ALA A 375 3.45 15.71 -13.45
N ARG A 376 3.91 16.91 -13.78
CA ARG A 376 3.46 18.17 -13.19
C ARG A 376 2.88 19.14 -14.19
N VAL A 377 1.87 19.90 -13.72
CA VAL A 377 1.38 21.15 -14.33
C VAL A 377 1.43 22.21 -13.23
N GLY A 378 2.37 23.16 -13.35
CA GLY A 378 2.65 24.10 -12.29
C GLY A 378 3.07 23.40 -10.99
N ARG A 379 2.29 23.62 -9.91
CA ARG A 379 2.52 22.99 -8.59
C ARG A 379 1.72 21.70 -8.39
N LEU A 380 0.80 21.39 -9.30
CA LEU A 380 -0.01 20.17 -9.28
C LEU A 380 0.74 19.01 -9.95
N PHE A 381 0.47 17.79 -9.51
CA PHE A 381 0.98 16.57 -10.15
C PHE A 381 -0.15 15.57 -10.37
N THR A 382 0.05 14.64 -11.29
CA THR A 382 -0.90 13.56 -11.60
C THR A 382 -0.25 12.19 -11.49
N LEU A 383 -1.07 11.20 -11.07
CA LEU A 383 -0.77 9.77 -11.13
C LEU A 383 -1.33 9.11 -12.39
N GLN A 384 -1.89 9.89 -13.31
CA GLN A 384 -2.62 9.45 -14.50
C GLN A 384 -3.94 8.74 -14.17
N ASP A 385 -4.55 9.04 -13.02
CA ASP A 385 -5.90 8.61 -12.71
C ASP A 385 -6.92 9.55 -13.41
N ILE A 386 -8.01 8.98 -13.91
CA ILE A 386 -9.15 9.72 -14.50
C ILE A 386 -10.25 9.80 -13.46
N GLY A 387 -10.87 10.97 -13.33
CA GLY A 387 -11.97 11.19 -12.42
C GLY A 387 -12.75 12.46 -12.72
N TYR A 388 -13.67 12.78 -11.85
CA TYR A 388 -14.44 14.04 -11.90
C TYR A 388 -14.80 14.50 -10.49
N LEU A 389 -15.06 15.80 -10.34
CA LEU A 389 -15.63 16.36 -9.12
C LEU A 389 -17.14 16.56 -9.32
N ASP A 390 -17.94 16.24 -8.28
CA ASP A 390 -19.35 16.59 -8.30
C ASP A 390 -19.59 18.04 -7.82
N GLU A 391 -20.84 18.47 -7.81
CA GLU A 391 -21.25 19.83 -7.41
C GLU A 391 -20.88 20.19 -5.96
N ASP A 392 -20.72 19.18 -5.09
CA ASP A 392 -20.34 19.35 -3.69
C ASP A 392 -18.81 19.22 -3.49
N GLY A 393 -18.03 19.02 -4.58
CA GLY A 393 -16.57 18.89 -4.57
C GLY A 393 -16.06 17.50 -4.23
N TYR A 394 -16.91 16.48 -4.16
CA TYR A 394 -16.48 15.11 -3.95
C TYR A 394 -15.82 14.53 -5.20
N LEU A 395 -14.68 13.87 -5.02
CA LEU A 395 -13.94 13.21 -6.10
C LEU A 395 -14.52 11.80 -6.34
N PHE A 396 -14.76 11.50 -7.63
CA PHE A 396 -15.07 10.18 -8.13
C PHE A 396 -13.99 9.73 -9.08
N LEU A 397 -13.36 8.58 -8.81
CA LEU A 397 -12.38 7.97 -9.71
C LEU A 397 -13.08 7.07 -10.72
N CYS A 398 -12.65 7.13 -11.96
CA CYS A 398 -13.15 6.27 -13.05
C CYS A 398 -12.20 5.09 -13.29
N ASP A 399 -10.94 5.40 -13.63
CA ASP A 399 -9.88 4.40 -13.90
C ASP A 399 -8.52 5.11 -14.07
N ARG A 400 -7.50 4.34 -14.43
CA ARG A 400 -6.21 4.88 -14.90
C ARG A 400 -6.24 5.15 -16.40
N LYS A 401 -5.59 6.23 -16.84
CA LYS A 401 -5.50 6.58 -18.27
C LYS A 401 -4.98 5.41 -19.12
N ASN A 402 -3.98 4.69 -18.62
CA ASN A 402 -3.34 3.57 -19.33
C ASN A 402 -4.16 2.27 -19.31
N ASP A 403 -5.19 2.18 -18.48
CA ASP A 403 -6.06 1.00 -18.40
C ASP A 403 -7.39 1.21 -19.11
N MET A 404 -7.73 2.46 -19.44
CA MET A 404 -8.93 2.80 -20.20
C MET A 404 -8.91 2.11 -21.56
N ILE A 405 -10.04 1.49 -21.93
CA ILE A 405 -10.25 0.80 -23.20
C ILE A 405 -10.89 1.79 -24.18
N ILE A 406 -10.36 1.87 -25.39
CA ILE A 406 -10.94 2.69 -26.46
C ILE A 406 -11.54 1.75 -27.50
N SER A 407 -12.86 1.56 -27.43
CA SER A 407 -13.58 0.66 -28.32
C SER A 407 -14.56 1.44 -29.19
N GLY A 408 -14.33 1.44 -30.51
CA GLY A 408 -15.19 2.17 -31.44
C GLY A 408 -15.28 3.68 -31.16
N GLY A 409 -14.21 4.28 -30.63
CA GLY A 409 -14.16 5.69 -30.24
C GLY A 409 -14.83 6.02 -28.90
N VAL A 410 -15.27 5.00 -28.15
CA VAL A 410 -15.87 5.17 -26.82
C VAL A 410 -14.87 4.81 -25.75
N ASN A 411 -14.70 5.70 -24.76
CA ASN A 411 -13.88 5.44 -23.57
C ASN A 411 -14.67 4.53 -22.62
N ILE A 412 -14.09 3.36 -22.33
CA ILE A 412 -14.66 2.36 -21.42
C ILE A 412 -13.69 2.18 -20.25
N TYR A 413 -14.22 2.18 -19.04
CA TYR A 413 -13.44 2.10 -17.82
C TYR A 413 -13.53 0.68 -17.24
N PRO A 414 -12.46 -0.14 -17.32
CA PRO A 414 -12.42 -1.50 -16.78
C PRO A 414 -12.89 -1.63 -15.35
N ALA A 415 -12.55 -0.68 -14.47
CA ALA A 415 -12.91 -0.73 -13.06
C ALA A 415 -14.43 -0.79 -12.82
N GLU A 416 -15.25 -0.19 -13.70
CA GLU A 416 -16.71 -0.28 -13.64
C GLU A 416 -17.17 -1.72 -13.90
N ILE A 417 -16.61 -2.37 -14.91
CA ILE A 417 -16.95 -3.74 -15.29
C ILE A 417 -16.45 -4.74 -14.25
N GLU A 418 -15.23 -4.55 -13.75
CA GLU A 418 -14.65 -5.34 -12.66
C GLU A 418 -15.51 -5.24 -11.40
N GLY A 419 -15.95 -4.02 -11.06
CA GLY A 419 -16.80 -3.74 -9.90
C GLY A 419 -18.13 -4.46 -9.92
N GLU A 420 -18.72 -4.65 -11.10
CA GLU A 420 -19.98 -5.40 -11.25
C GLU A 420 -19.73 -6.91 -11.24
N LEU A 421 -18.78 -7.41 -12.02
CA LEU A 421 -18.53 -8.85 -12.16
C LEU A 421 -18.05 -9.49 -10.85
N VAL A 422 -17.25 -8.79 -10.04
CA VAL A 422 -16.77 -9.31 -8.75
C VAL A 422 -17.89 -9.50 -7.72
N CYS A 423 -19.05 -8.86 -7.93
CA CYS A 423 -20.24 -9.05 -7.09
C CYS A 423 -20.98 -10.37 -7.34
N HIS A 424 -20.62 -11.11 -8.40
CA HIS A 424 -21.21 -12.40 -8.68
C HIS A 424 -20.70 -13.48 -7.70
N PRO A 425 -21.60 -14.31 -7.08
CA PRO A 425 -21.18 -15.28 -6.05
C PRO A 425 -20.14 -16.30 -6.49
N LYS A 426 -20.08 -16.60 -7.80
CA LYS A 426 -19.12 -17.56 -8.38
C LYS A 426 -17.79 -16.91 -8.81
N VAL A 427 -17.58 -15.61 -8.56
CA VAL A 427 -16.36 -14.87 -8.91
C VAL A 427 -15.58 -14.56 -7.64
N ALA A 428 -14.37 -15.10 -7.54
CA ALA A 428 -13.43 -14.75 -6.48
C ALA A 428 -12.64 -13.47 -6.80
N ASP A 429 -12.33 -13.27 -8.10
CA ASP A 429 -11.62 -12.08 -8.57
C ASP A 429 -11.81 -11.90 -10.08
N VAL A 430 -11.59 -10.67 -10.60
CA VAL A 430 -11.74 -10.39 -12.03
C VAL A 430 -10.78 -9.29 -12.47
N ALA A 431 -10.28 -9.43 -13.68
CA ALA A 431 -9.49 -8.44 -14.39
C ALA A 431 -10.12 -8.13 -15.74
N VAL A 432 -10.29 -6.85 -16.06
CA VAL A 432 -10.82 -6.41 -17.36
C VAL A 432 -9.81 -5.50 -18.05
N PHE A 433 -9.60 -5.71 -19.34
CA PHE A 433 -8.68 -4.91 -20.16
C PHE A 433 -9.04 -4.98 -21.65
N GLY A 434 -8.51 -4.01 -22.42
CA GLY A 434 -8.64 -4.01 -23.87
C GLY A 434 -7.66 -4.99 -24.51
N VAL A 435 -8.14 -5.68 -25.53
CA VAL A 435 -7.31 -6.44 -26.47
C VAL A 435 -7.53 -5.88 -27.90
N PRO A 436 -6.52 -5.92 -28.78
CA PRO A 436 -6.65 -5.37 -30.13
C PRO A 436 -7.81 -5.98 -30.92
N HIS A 437 -8.59 -5.13 -31.60
CA HIS A 437 -9.66 -5.54 -32.51
C HIS A 437 -9.58 -4.76 -33.83
N PRO A 438 -9.68 -5.42 -34.98
CA PRO A 438 -9.42 -4.80 -36.29
C PRO A 438 -10.37 -3.65 -36.63
N ASP A 439 -11.64 -3.72 -36.23
CA ASP A 439 -12.65 -2.72 -36.57
C ASP A 439 -12.85 -1.65 -35.47
N TRP A 440 -12.61 -1.99 -34.22
CA TRP A 440 -12.94 -1.12 -33.07
C TRP A 440 -11.72 -0.57 -32.34
N GLY A 441 -10.50 -0.90 -32.77
CA GLY A 441 -9.26 -0.58 -32.07
C GLY A 441 -9.03 -1.54 -30.92
N GLU A 442 -9.93 -1.56 -29.94
CA GLU A 442 -9.90 -2.52 -28.83
C GLU A 442 -11.29 -3.15 -28.60
N GLU A 443 -11.30 -4.38 -28.10
CA GLU A 443 -12.46 -5.03 -27.52
C GLU A 443 -12.23 -5.39 -26.06
N ILE A 444 -13.32 -5.55 -25.31
CA ILE A 444 -13.28 -5.82 -23.87
C ILE A 444 -13.06 -7.30 -23.63
N LYS A 445 -11.99 -7.63 -22.91
CA LYS A 445 -11.73 -8.97 -22.38
C LYS A 445 -11.80 -8.96 -20.86
N ALA A 446 -12.47 -9.98 -20.29
CA ALA A 446 -12.44 -10.28 -18.87
C ALA A 446 -11.66 -11.57 -18.61
N VAL A 447 -10.82 -11.56 -17.58
CA VAL A 447 -10.18 -12.76 -17.01
C VAL A 447 -10.71 -12.95 -15.61
N VAL A 448 -11.37 -14.06 -15.37
CA VAL A 448 -12.07 -14.35 -14.12
C VAL A 448 -11.33 -15.42 -13.34
N GLN A 449 -11.15 -15.19 -12.05
CA GLN A 449 -10.80 -16.21 -11.08
C GLN A 449 -12.11 -16.73 -10.49
N PRO A 450 -12.51 -17.99 -10.77
CA PRO A 450 -13.72 -18.57 -10.18
C PRO A 450 -13.58 -18.72 -8.65
N ALA A 451 -14.70 -18.69 -7.95
CA ALA A 451 -14.75 -19.02 -6.53
C ALA A 451 -14.40 -20.50 -6.31
N ASP A 452 -13.99 -20.84 -5.08
CA ASP A 452 -13.58 -22.20 -4.74
C ASP A 452 -14.67 -23.23 -5.09
N GLY A 453 -14.26 -24.28 -5.79
CA GLY A 453 -15.15 -25.34 -6.25
C GLY A 453 -15.99 -25.00 -7.50
N VAL A 454 -15.83 -23.83 -8.08
CA VAL A 454 -16.50 -23.41 -9.32
C VAL A 454 -15.60 -23.69 -10.52
N VAL A 455 -16.16 -24.30 -11.55
CA VAL A 455 -15.45 -24.56 -12.81
C VAL A 455 -15.67 -23.40 -13.77
N GLY A 456 -14.57 -22.88 -14.34
CA GLY A 456 -14.62 -21.85 -15.37
C GLY A 456 -14.88 -22.48 -16.75
N ASP A 457 -16.14 -22.45 -17.20
CA ASP A 457 -16.60 -23.05 -18.43
C ASP A 457 -17.56 -22.11 -19.20
N ASP A 458 -18.09 -22.61 -20.32
CA ASP A 458 -19.04 -21.84 -21.14
C ASP A 458 -20.34 -21.54 -20.38
N ALA A 459 -20.78 -22.43 -19.51
CA ALA A 459 -22.00 -22.22 -18.72
C ALA A 459 -21.81 -21.06 -17.72
N LEU A 460 -20.67 -21.00 -17.06
CA LEU A 460 -20.33 -19.86 -16.20
C LEU A 460 -20.17 -18.58 -17.02
N THR A 461 -19.61 -18.65 -18.22
CA THR A 461 -19.49 -17.50 -19.12
C THR A 461 -20.85 -16.89 -19.48
N GLU A 462 -21.81 -17.72 -19.87
CA GLU A 462 -23.18 -17.27 -20.15
C GLU A 462 -23.84 -16.65 -18.92
N GLU A 463 -23.71 -17.28 -17.77
CA GLU A 463 -24.25 -16.79 -16.48
C GLU A 463 -23.67 -15.40 -16.11
N LEU A 464 -22.34 -15.23 -16.25
CA LEU A 464 -21.68 -13.95 -15.98
C LEU A 464 -22.08 -12.85 -16.97
N LEU A 465 -22.23 -13.18 -18.25
CA LEU A 465 -22.71 -12.23 -19.25
C LEU A 465 -24.17 -11.83 -19.00
N GLU A 466 -25.03 -12.76 -18.61
CA GLU A 466 -26.43 -12.45 -18.25
C GLU A 466 -26.48 -11.58 -17.00
N PHE A 467 -25.69 -11.88 -15.99
CA PHE A 467 -25.56 -11.05 -14.80
C PHE A 467 -25.10 -9.63 -15.14
N ALA A 468 -24.10 -9.50 -16.03
CA ALA A 468 -23.58 -8.21 -16.46
C ALA A 468 -24.61 -7.41 -17.29
N ARG A 469 -25.42 -8.07 -18.16
CA ARG A 469 -26.44 -7.42 -18.99
C ARG A 469 -27.50 -6.66 -18.19
N THR A 470 -27.79 -7.08 -16.98
CA THR A 470 -28.76 -6.42 -16.12
C THR A 470 -28.18 -5.20 -15.39
N ARG A 471 -26.86 -4.97 -15.45
CA ARG A 471 -26.12 -3.96 -14.68
C ARG A 471 -25.30 -3.01 -15.53
N LEU A 472 -24.86 -3.45 -16.71
CA LEU A 472 -23.99 -2.70 -17.58
C LEU A 472 -24.65 -2.40 -18.93
N ALA A 473 -24.32 -1.27 -19.51
CA ALA A 473 -24.72 -0.95 -20.88
C ALA A 473 -24.09 -1.96 -21.86
N LYS A 474 -24.81 -2.29 -22.95
CA LYS A 474 -24.42 -3.33 -23.91
C LYS A 474 -23.02 -3.19 -24.46
N PHE A 475 -22.53 -1.97 -24.68
CA PHE A 475 -21.20 -1.69 -25.20
C PHE A 475 -20.06 -1.92 -24.18
N LYS A 476 -20.39 -2.07 -22.89
CA LYS A 476 -19.46 -2.37 -21.79
C LYS A 476 -19.36 -3.87 -21.48
N LEU A 477 -20.15 -4.70 -22.13
CA LEU A 477 -20.10 -6.15 -21.89
C LEU A 477 -18.80 -6.75 -22.46
N PRO A 478 -18.09 -7.60 -21.70
CA PRO A 478 -16.97 -8.34 -22.23
C PRO A 478 -17.35 -9.16 -23.47
N ARG A 479 -16.50 -9.13 -24.48
CA ARG A 479 -16.65 -9.97 -25.66
C ARG A 479 -16.14 -11.39 -25.43
N THR A 480 -15.07 -11.48 -24.64
CA THR A 480 -14.46 -12.73 -24.25
C THR A 480 -14.26 -12.78 -22.74
N ILE A 481 -14.55 -13.95 -22.16
CA ILE A 481 -14.23 -14.27 -20.78
C ILE A 481 -13.30 -15.48 -20.79
N SER A 482 -12.20 -15.39 -20.06
CA SER A 482 -11.30 -16.52 -19.82
C SER A 482 -11.09 -16.72 -18.32
N TYR A 483 -10.54 -17.86 -17.93
CA TYR A 483 -10.44 -18.26 -16.54
C TYR A 483 -8.99 -18.53 -16.13
N LEU A 484 -8.62 -18.09 -14.95
CA LEU A 484 -7.35 -18.42 -14.30
C LEU A 484 -7.63 -18.89 -12.87
N ALA A 485 -6.81 -19.82 -12.38
CA ALA A 485 -6.91 -20.29 -11.00
C ALA A 485 -6.59 -19.16 -10.00
N GLU A 486 -5.68 -18.24 -10.38
CA GLU A 486 -5.31 -17.09 -9.57
C GLU A 486 -4.91 -15.92 -10.49
N LEU A 487 -5.42 -14.72 -10.19
CA LEU A 487 -5.03 -13.50 -10.89
C LEU A 487 -3.71 -12.94 -10.34
N PRO A 488 -2.86 -12.35 -11.22
CA PRO A 488 -1.58 -11.78 -10.81
C PRO A 488 -1.79 -10.48 -10.02
N ARG A 489 -1.99 -10.61 -8.72
CA ARG A 489 -2.03 -9.49 -7.76
C ARG A 489 -0.82 -9.49 -6.86
N ASP A 490 -0.40 -8.31 -6.42
CA ASP A 490 0.50 -8.23 -5.28
C ASP A 490 -0.27 -8.42 -3.95
N PRO A 491 0.41 -8.67 -2.84
CA PRO A 491 -0.24 -8.86 -1.53
C PRO A 491 -1.06 -7.66 -1.04
N ASN A 492 -0.85 -6.47 -1.62
CA ASN A 492 -1.65 -5.28 -1.37
C ASN A 492 -2.83 -5.14 -2.35
N GLY A 493 -3.16 -6.22 -3.06
CA GLY A 493 -4.31 -6.30 -3.96
C GLY A 493 -4.14 -5.64 -5.32
N LYS A 494 -2.97 -5.05 -5.64
CA LYS A 494 -2.75 -4.41 -6.92
C LYS A 494 -2.66 -5.44 -8.05
N LEU A 495 -3.54 -5.32 -9.04
CA LEU A 495 -3.61 -6.19 -10.20
C LEU A 495 -2.55 -5.81 -11.26
N TYR A 496 -1.80 -6.80 -11.75
CA TYR A 496 -0.80 -6.63 -12.81
C TYR A 496 -1.39 -6.92 -14.19
N LYS A 497 -2.33 -6.07 -14.68
CA LYS A 497 -2.97 -6.22 -16.01
C LYS A 497 -1.96 -6.39 -17.15
N ARG A 498 -0.76 -5.80 -17.03
CA ARG A 498 0.31 -5.95 -18.03
C ARG A 498 0.75 -7.42 -18.21
N LYS A 499 0.80 -8.20 -17.12
CA LYS A 499 1.15 -9.63 -17.21
C LYS A 499 0.08 -10.41 -17.97
N LEU A 500 -1.19 -10.08 -17.77
CA LEU A 500 -2.31 -10.68 -18.48
C LEU A 500 -2.30 -10.32 -19.96
N ARG A 501 -2.12 -9.03 -20.30
CA ARG A 501 -2.02 -8.57 -21.69
C ARG A 501 -0.86 -9.23 -22.47
N SER A 502 0.30 -9.45 -21.81
CA SER A 502 1.45 -10.09 -22.47
C SER A 502 1.23 -11.57 -22.78
N GLN A 503 0.45 -12.28 -21.99
CA GLN A 503 0.09 -13.68 -22.23
C GLN A 503 -0.83 -13.83 -23.45
N GLU A 504 -1.74 -12.88 -23.68
CA GLU A 504 -2.64 -12.86 -24.83
C GLU A 504 -1.91 -12.53 -26.13
N GLY A 505 -0.94 -11.60 -26.11
CA GLY A 505 -0.12 -11.27 -27.30
C GLY A 505 0.76 -12.42 -27.76
N SER A 506 1.06 -13.39 -26.88
CA SER A 506 1.83 -14.59 -27.22
C SER A 506 0.95 -15.71 -27.81
N SER A 507 -0.36 -15.70 -27.59
CA SER A 507 -1.30 -16.72 -28.06
C SER A 507 -1.86 -16.43 -29.46
N THR A 508 -1.70 -15.21 -29.99
CA THR A 508 -2.13 -14.82 -31.35
C THR A 508 -1.05 -14.96 -32.41
N GLY A 509 0.13 -15.47 -32.03
CA GLY A 509 1.30 -15.66 -32.96
C GLY A 509 1.69 -17.13 -33.22
N ALA A 510 0.79 -18.11 -32.99
CA ALA A 510 1.02 -19.52 -33.29
C ALA A 510 0.11 -20.02 -34.40
#